data_fb381e4c5483334cbaa128d24f2525a9
#
_entry.id   fb381e4c5483334cbaa128d24f2525a9
#
_cell.length_a   1.000
_cell.length_b   1.000
_cell.length_c   1.000
_cell.angle_alpha   90.00
_cell.angle_beta   90.00
_cell.angle_gamma   90.00
#
_symmetry.space_group_name_H-M   'P 1'
#
loop_
_entity.id
_entity.type
_entity.pdbx_description
1 polymer ?
#
loop_
_entity_poly.entity_id
_entity_poly.type
_entity_poly.pdbx_seq_one_letter_code
_entity_poly.pdbx_strand_id
1 'polypeptide(L)'
;MWNRKSGVIILEDILNIETKRCRIRQFKQSDVDDLYLILSNPKVMEYIEASFTLEDTKDFLNKNALSYPPRIFALEYKQNKKLIGHIIFHKYDKESYEIGFILNSDYWGRGIANEITKSLIDYAKNKNIHSLIIECDKRQLATQKIATNNNFKLISSENLLVYELVLE
;
A
#
# COMPACT_ATOMS: atom_id res chain seq x y z
N MET A 1 6.74 21.47 22.44
CA MET A 1 6.27 20.94 23.05
C MET A 1 5.13 20.28 23.17
N TRP A 2 4.47 19.93 23.00
CA TRP A 2 3.65 19.42 23.27
C TRP A 2 2.82 18.68 22.93
N ASN A 3 2.69 18.06 22.74
CA ASN A 3 2.16 17.43 22.45
C ASN A 3 1.26 16.67 22.78
N ARG A 4 0.71 16.46 22.68
CA ARG A 4 0.03 15.79 22.91
C ARG A 4 -0.61 15.17 23.04
N LYS A 5 -0.85 14.78 22.87
CA LYS A 5 -1.41 14.15 23.41
C LYS A 5 -2.64 13.88 23.51
N SER A 6 -3.27 13.35 23.81
CA SER A 6 -4.67 13.39 24.07
C SER A 6 -5.55 12.85 22.94
N GLY A 7 -5.26 11.67 22.42
CA GLY A 7 -6.16 10.95 21.54
C GLY A 7 -6.63 11.69 20.27
N VAL A 8 -5.98 12.81 19.96
CA VAL A 8 -6.30 13.53 18.72
C VAL A 8 -5.72 12.73 17.55
N ILE A 9 -6.60 12.25 16.69
CA ILE A 9 -6.20 11.67 15.42
C ILE A 9 -5.57 12.79 14.60
N ILE A 10 -4.27 12.69 14.40
CA ILE A 10 -3.59 13.58 13.48
C ILE A 10 -3.98 13.13 12.08
N LEU A 11 -4.82 13.91 11.42
CA LEU A 11 -5.30 13.62 10.05
C LEU A 11 -4.16 13.36 9.06
N GLU A 12 -2.94 13.73 9.41
CA GLU A 12 -1.72 13.48 8.64
C GLU A 12 -1.38 11.99 8.50
N ASP A 13 -1.87 11.15 9.42
CA ASP A 13 -1.65 9.70 9.37
C ASP A 13 -2.72 8.95 8.55
N ILE A 14 -3.71 9.67 8.03
CA ILE A 14 -4.81 9.09 7.26
C ILE A 14 -4.64 9.44 5.79
N LEU A 15 -4.34 8.41 4.99
CA LEU A 15 -4.29 8.55 3.54
C LEU A 15 -5.70 8.71 2.96
N ASN A 16 -5.90 9.78 2.21
CA ASN A 16 -7.07 10.00 1.39
C ASN A 16 -6.62 10.67 0.10
N ILE A 17 -6.41 9.87 -0.94
CA ILE A 17 -5.86 10.31 -2.22
C ILE A 17 -6.80 9.90 -3.33
N GLU A 18 -7.11 10.82 -4.21
CA GLU A 18 -7.79 10.52 -5.46
C GLU A 18 -6.79 10.51 -6.62
N THR A 19 -6.84 9.44 -7.40
CA THR A 19 -6.13 9.33 -8.67
C THR A 19 -7.12 9.48 -9.83
N LYS A 20 -6.65 9.32 -11.05
CA LYS A 20 -7.53 9.35 -12.22
C LYS A 20 -8.64 8.30 -12.14
N ARG A 21 -8.31 7.07 -11.74
CA ARG A 21 -9.23 5.92 -11.76
C ARG A 21 -9.59 5.38 -10.39
N CYS A 22 -8.82 5.70 -9.37
CA CYS A 22 -8.95 5.10 -8.05
C CYS A 22 -9.06 6.13 -6.94
N ARG A 23 -9.51 5.65 -5.77
CA ARG A 23 -9.47 6.38 -4.51
C ARG A 23 -8.75 5.51 -3.49
N ILE A 24 -7.74 6.06 -2.83
CA ILE A 24 -7.11 5.48 -1.65
C ILE A 24 -7.83 6.05 -0.44
N ARG A 25 -8.38 5.21 0.40
CA ARG A 25 -9.18 5.60 1.56
C ARG A 25 -8.94 4.66 2.75
N GLN A 26 -9.41 5.05 3.92
CA GLN A 26 -9.46 4.12 5.05
C GLN A 26 -10.34 2.92 4.72
N PHE A 27 -9.96 1.77 5.28
CA PHE A 27 -10.81 0.59 5.28
C PHE A 27 -12.03 0.78 6.20
N LYS A 28 -13.10 0.09 5.85
CA LYS A 28 -14.30 -0.12 6.67
C LYS A 28 -14.42 -1.59 7.00
N GLN A 29 -15.10 -1.91 8.08
CA GLN A 29 -15.40 -3.30 8.43
C GLN A 29 -16.13 -4.03 7.29
N SER A 30 -16.98 -3.33 6.55
CA SER A 30 -17.72 -3.87 5.41
C SER A 30 -16.85 -4.22 4.18
N ASP A 31 -15.58 -3.83 4.16
CA ASP A 31 -14.67 -4.17 3.06
C ASP A 31 -14.11 -5.61 3.16
N VAL A 32 -14.38 -6.32 4.25
CA VAL A 32 -13.75 -7.61 4.55
C VAL A 32 -14.01 -8.66 3.46
N ASP A 33 -15.22 -8.74 2.92
CA ASP A 33 -15.56 -9.73 1.92
C ASP A 33 -14.84 -9.50 0.59
N ASP A 34 -14.77 -8.27 0.13
CA ASP A 34 -14.01 -7.91 -1.08
C ASP A 34 -12.50 -8.12 -0.87
N LEU A 35 -11.98 -7.78 0.32
CA LEU A 35 -10.59 -8.03 0.66
C LEU A 35 -10.27 -9.51 0.70
N TYR A 36 -11.16 -10.34 1.25
CA TYR A 36 -11.02 -11.80 1.26
C TYR A 36 -10.92 -12.37 -0.16
N LEU A 37 -11.76 -11.91 -1.08
CA LEU A 37 -11.68 -12.36 -2.49
C LEU A 37 -10.32 -12.08 -3.13
N ILE A 38 -9.63 -11.05 -2.68
CA ILE A 38 -8.29 -10.71 -3.16
C ILE A 38 -7.23 -11.58 -2.48
N LEU A 39 -7.23 -11.63 -1.14
CA LEU A 39 -6.19 -12.29 -0.35
C LEU A 39 -6.33 -13.82 -0.32
N SER A 40 -7.49 -14.37 -0.66
CA SER A 40 -7.68 -15.81 -0.83
C SER A 40 -7.28 -16.32 -2.22
N ASN A 41 -6.99 -15.43 -3.16
CA ASN A 41 -6.62 -15.80 -4.52
C ASN A 41 -5.16 -16.23 -4.59
N PRO A 42 -4.85 -17.52 -4.86
CA PRO A 42 -3.47 -18.00 -4.91
C PRO A 42 -2.59 -17.26 -5.93
N LYS A 43 -3.19 -16.80 -7.02
CA LYS A 43 -2.47 -16.06 -8.06
C LYS A 43 -2.01 -14.68 -7.55
N VAL A 44 -2.82 -14.02 -6.74
CA VAL A 44 -2.47 -12.74 -6.12
C VAL A 44 -1.39 -12.92 -5.07
N MET A 45 -1.49 -13.99 -4.29
CA MET A 45 -0.62 -14.24 -3.13
C MET A 45 0.66 -15.03 -3.45
N GLU A 46 0.87 -15.44 -4.70
CA GLU A 46 1.90 -16.39 -5.14
C GLU A 46 3.31 -16.09 -4.60
N TYR A 47 3.71 -14.84 -4.55
CA TYR A 47 5.04 -14.41 -4.08
C TYR A 47 4.99 -13.54 -2.83
N ILE A 48 3.88 -13.60 -2.08
CA ILE A 48 3.66 -12.80 -0.88
C ILE A 48 3.67 -13.70 0.34
N GLU A 49 2.64 -14.52 0.46
CA GLU A 49 2.49 -15.53 1.52
C GLU A 49 1.33 -16.49 1.17
N ALA A 50 1.06 -17.46 2.03
CA ALA A 50 -0.05 -18.36 1.84
C ALA A 50 -1.38 -17.60 1.71
N SER A 51 -2.26 -18.10 0.83
CA SER A 51 -3.60 -17.51 0.66
C SER A 51 -4.37 -17.50 1.97
N PHE A 52 -5.03 -16.39 2.23
CA PHE A 52 -5.77 -16.18 3.48
C PHE A 52 -7.10 -16.92 3.50
N THR A 53 -7.47 -17.40 4.68
CA THR A 53 -8.85 -17.72 5.02
C THR A 53 -9.65 -16.44 5.31
N LEU A 54 -10.96 -16.56 5.45
CA LEU A 54 -11.80 -15.41 5.87
C LEU A 54 -11.40 -14.92 7.26
N GLU A 55 -11.03 -15.83 8.17
CA GLU A 55 -10.57 -15.49 9.52
C GLU A 55 -9.25 -14.73 9.48
N ASP A 56 -8.27 -15.21 8.70
CA ASP A 56 -7.00 -14.51 8.50
C ASP A 56 -7.23 -13.10 7.95
N THR A 57 -8.17 -12.96 7.01
CA THR A 57 -8.50 -11.66 6.41
C THR A 57 -9.10 -10.69 7.44
N LYS A 58 -9.98 -11.18 8.31
CA LYS A 58 -10.54 -10.37 9.41
C LYS A 58 -9.46 -9.91 10.38
N ASP A 59 -8.59 -10.83 10.78
CA ASP A 59 -7.46 -10.52 11.66
C ASP A 59 -6.51 -9.51 11.05
N PHE A 60 -6.19 -9.70 9.77
CA PHE A 60 -5.32 -8.79 9.01
C PHE A 60 -5.93 -7.39 8.91
N LEU A 61 -7.22 -7.29 8.59
CA LEU A 61 -7.95 -6.03 8.52
C LEU A 61 -7.95 -5.30 9.88
N ASN A 62 -8.25 -6.02 10.95
CA ASN A 62 -8.29 -5.44 12.30
C ASN A 62 -6.90 -4.96 12.76
N LYS A 63 -5.86 -5.74 12.49
CA LYS A 63 -4.49 -5.45 12.97
C LYS A 63 -3.82 -4.34 12.16
N ASN A 64 -4.08 -4.25 10.85
CA ASN A 64 -3.30 -3.40 9.96
C ASN A 64 -4.07 -2.19 9.40
N ALA A 65 -5.40 -2.28 9.34
CA ALA A 65 -6.23 -1.26 8.72
C ALA A 65 -7.13 -0.50 9.69
N LEU A 66 -7.73 -1.22 10.64
CA LEU A 66 -8.67 -0.65 11.62
C LEU A 66 -7.99 -0.30 12.94
N SER A 67 -6.72 -0.62 13.09
CA SER A 67 -5.86 -0.12 14.17
C SER A 67 -5.32 1.26 13.85
N TYR A 68 -4.81 1.96 14.85
CA TYR A 68 -4.24 3.29 14.65
C TYR A 68 -2.77 3.34 15.13
N PRO A 69 -1.86 3.92 14.34
CA PRO A 69 -2.05 4.38 12.97
C PRO A 69 -2.25 3.19 12.01
N PRO A 70 -3.09 3.34 10.99
CA PRO A 70 -3.27 2.27 10.00
C PRO A 70 -1.99 2.10 9.16
N ARG A 71 -1.70 0.85 8.80
CA ARG A 71 -0.56 0.49 7.95
C ARG A 71 -0.94 0.23 6.51
N ILE A 72 -2.21 -0.11 6.28
CA ILE A 72 -2.76 -0.36 4.96
C ILE A 72 -4.05 0.45 4.75
N PHE A 73 -4.32 0.74 3.48
CA PHE A 73 -5.45 1.55 3.04
C PHE A 73 -6.18 0.86 1.90
N ALA A 74 -7.48 1.05 1.84
CA ALA A 74 -8.32 0.49 0.80
C ALA A 74 -8.07 1.19 -0.54
N LEU A 75 -7.99 0.40 -1.61
CA LEU A 75 -7.96 0.90 -2.96
C LEU A 75 -9.30 0.63 -3.63
N GLU A 76 -10.05 1.69 -3.87
CA GLU A 76 -11.36 1.66 -4.51
C GLU A 76 -11.25 2.09 -5.98
N TYR A 77 -11.87 1.33 -6.88
CA TYR A 77 -12.00 1.71 -8.29
C TYR A 77 -13.21 2.62 -8.47
N LYS A 78 -13.01 3.85 -8.93
CA LYS A 78 -14.05 4.89 -8.92
C LYS A 78 -15.25 4.56 -9.79
N GLN A 79 -15.05 3.87 -10.90
CA GLN A 79 -16.10 3.58 -11.88
C GLN A 79 -17.22 2.70 -11.30
N ASN A 80 -16.88 1.74 -10.46
CA ASN A 80 -17.85 0.78 -9.89
C ASN A 80 -17.88 0.77 -8.36
N LYS A 81 -17.06 1.61 -7.72
CA LYS A 81 -16.92 1.72 -6.26
C LYS A 81 -16.52 0.41 -5.56
N LYS A 82 -15.90 -0.51 -6.28
CA LYS A 82 -15.41 -1.77 -5.72
C LYS A 82 -14.04 -1.60 -5.10
N LEU A 83 -13.81 -2.31 -3.99
CA LEU A 83 -12.47 -2.54 -3.47
C LEU A 83 -11.72 -3.43 -4.45
N ILE A 84 -10.60 -2.96 -4.99
CA ILE A 84 -9.78 -3.70 -5.96
C ILE A 84 -8.41 -4.07 -5.43
N GLY A 85 -8.08 -3.67 -4.21
CA GLY A 85 -6.81 -3.95 -3.59
C GLY A 85 -6.60 -3.18 -2.30
N HIS A 86 -5.39 -3.25 -1.81
CA HIS A 86 -4.94 -2.39 -0.72
C HIS A 86 -3.56 -1.80 -0.98
N ILE A 87 -3.31 -0.69 -0.34
CA ILE A 87 -2.06 0.05 -0.38
C ILE A 87 -1.36 -0.10 0.96
N ILE A 88 -0.07 -0.39 0.92
CA ILE A 88 0.81 -0.34 2.09
C ILE A 88 1.36 1.08 2.16
N PHE A 89 1.23 1.72 3.31
CA PHE A 89 1.80 3.03 3.58
C PHE A 89 2.00 3.19 5.08
N HIS A 90 3.22 3.04 5.54
CA HIS A 90 3.57 3.23 6.95
C HIS A 90 5.05 3.58 7.11
N LYS A 91 5.42 4.05 8.29
CA LYS A 91 6.83 4.30 8.61
C LYS A 91 7.64 3.01 8.48
N TYR A 92 8.72 3.11 7.71
CA TYR A 92 9.74 2.07 7.59
C TYR A 92 10.83 2.27 8.64
N ASP A 93 11.31 3.49 8.76
CA ASP A 93 12.25 3.94 9.79
C ASP A 93 11.97 5.40 10.20
N LYS A 94 12.97 6.11 10.71
CA LYS A 94 12.78 7.50 11.18
C LYS A 94 12.49 8.49 10.06
N GLU A 95 13.00 8.23 8.87
CA GLU A 95 13.00 9.18 7.74
C GLU A 95 12.25 8.68 6.52
N SER A 96 12.01 7.37 6.44
CA SER A 96 11.40 6.72 5.27
C SER A 96 10.05 6.07 5.57
N TYR A 97 9.26 5.93 4.51
CA TYR A 97 7.99 5.21 4.52
C TYR A 97 8.03 4.06 3.52
N GLU A 98 7.51 2.91 3.92
CA GLU A 98 7.25 1.82 2.99
C GLU A 98 5.98 2.10 2.20
N ILE A 99 6.05 1.89 0.89
CA ILE A 99 4.90 1.88 0.01
C ILE A 99 4.81 0.54 -0.71
N GLY A 100 3.60 0.08 -0.93
CA GLY A 100 3.33 -1.14 -1.67
C GLY A 100 1.86 -1.24 -2.05
N PHE A 101 1.55 -2.27 -2.81
CA PHE A 101 0.19 -2.49 -3.29
C PHE A 101 -0.05 -3.96 -3.56
N ILE A 102 -1.25 -4.41 -3.26
CA ILE A 102 -1.78 -5.72 -3.68
C ILE A 102 -3.08 -5.45 -4.43
N LEU A 103 -3.15 -5.92 -5.67
CA LEU A 103 -4.30 -5.70 -6.54
C LEU A 103 -5.01 -7.02 -6.85
N ASN A 104 -6.32 -6.97 -6.92
CA ASN A 104 -7.11 -8.00 -7.56
C ASN A 104 -6.57 -8.26 -8.97
N SER A 105 -6.36 -9.53 -9.32
CA SER A 105 -5.76 -9.94 -10.60
C SER A 105 -6.55 -9.48 -11.83
N ASP A 106 -7.86 -9.24 -11.69
CA ASP A 106 -8.71 -8.73 -12.77
C ASP A 106 -8.34 -7.30 -13.20
N TYR A 107 -7.59 -6.61 -12.37
CA TYR A 107 -7.14 -5.23 -12.60
C TYR A 107 -5.66 -5.12 -12.97
N TRP A 108 -4.96 -6.25 -13.13
CA TRP A 108 -3.57 -6.27 -13.56
C TRP A 108 -3.40 -5.85 -15.02
N GLY A 109 -2.22 -5.35 -15.34
CA GLY A 109 -1.87 -4.95 -16.71
C GLY A 109 -2.55 -3.68 -17.22
N ARG A 110 -3.24 -2.95 -16.35
CA ARG A 110 -3.97 -1.72 -16.70
C ARG A 110 -3.23 -0.44 -16.30
N GLY A 111 -2.04 -0.54 -15.76
CA GLY A 111 -1.25 0.60 -15.30
C GLY A 111 -1.72 1.23 -13.98
N ILE A 112 -2.63 0.59 -13.24
CA ILE A 112 -3.18 1.11 -11.98
C ILE A 112 -2.10 1.22 -10.92
N ALA A 113 -1.27 0.19 -10.72
CA ALA A 113 -0.20 0.21 -9.74
C ALA A 113 0.80 1.35 -9.99
N ASN A 114 1.14 1.62 -11.24
CA ASN A 114 2.01 2.74 -11.59
C ASN A 114 1.35 4.11 -11.33
N GLU A 115 0.06 4.23 -11.63
CA GLU A 115 -0.73 5.44 -11.33
C GLU A 115 -0.73 5.75 -9.83
N ILE A 116 -0.95 4.72 -9.02
CA ILE A 116 -0.95 4.85 -7.56
C ILE A 116 0.43 5.19 -7.02
N THR A 117 1.47 4.53 -7.50
CA THR A 117 2.85 4.79 -7.08
C THR A 117 3.21 6.26 -7.29
N LYS A 118 2.87 6.83 -8.45
CA LYS A 118 3.08 8.27 -8.72
C LYS A 118 2.33 9.15 -7.74
N SER A 119 1.08 8.84 -7.45
CA SER A 119 0.26 9.62 -6.51
C SER A 119 0.80 9.55 -5.07
N LEU A 120 1.35 8.40 -4.67
CA LEU A 120 2.00 8.25 -3.36
C LEU A 120 3.32 9.04 -3.28
N ILE A 121 4.09 9.09 -4.38
CA ILE A 121 5.30 9.90 -4.46
C ILE A 121 4.95 11.38 -4.31
N ASP A 122 3.95 11.87 -5.02
CA ASP A 122 3.50 13.27 -4.93
C ASP A 122 2.99 13.59 -3.52
N TYR A 123 2.21 12.69 -2.92
CA TYR A 123 1.76 12.83 -1.55
C TYR A 123 2.93 12.92 -0.57
N ALA A 124 3.90 12.01 -0.69
CA ALA A 124 5.07 11.96 0.18
C ALA A 124 5.93 13.24 0.09
N LYS A 125 6.11 13.77 -1.11
CA LYS A 125 6.79 15.07 -1.33
C LYS A 125 6.04 16.19 -0.62
N ASN A 126 4.73 16.26 -0.76
CA ASN A 126 3.91 17.28 -0.10
C ASN A 126 3.90 17.18 1.42
N LYS A 127 4.25 16.01 1.97
CA LYS A 127 4.37 15.77 3.42
C LYS A 127 5.81 15.86 3.93
N ASN A 128 6.76 16.26 3.08
CA ASN A 128 8.19 16.34 3.42
C ASN A 128 8.75 15.02 3.97
N ILE A 129 8.29 13.89 3.44
CA ILE A 129 8.86 12.58 3.71
C ILE A 129 10.21 12.52 3.00
N HIS A 130 11.25 12.03 3.68
CA HIS A 130 12.60 12.03 3.12
C HIS A 130 12.78 11.00 2.01
N SER A 131 12.31 9.76 2.22
CA SER A 131 12.39 8.72 1.20
C SER A 131 11.25 7.72 1.27
N LEU A 132 11.04 7.02 0.15
CA LEU A 132 10.09 5.93 0.03
C LEU A 132 10.82 4.62 -0.24
N ILE A 133 10.34 3.55 0.36
CA ILE A 133 10.86 2.19 0.24
C ILE A 133 9.81 1.30 -0.44
N ILE A 134 10.26 0.45 -1.36
CA ILE A 134 9.49 -0.66 -1.90
C ILE A 134 10.25 -1.94 -1.62
N GLU A 135 9.61 -2.90 -0.95
CA GLU A 135 10.14 -4.25 -0.78
C GLU A 135 9.37 -5.23 -1.66
N CYS A 136 10.07 -6.18 -2.28
CA CYS A 136 9.42 -7.23 -3.06
C CYS A 136 10.28 -8.49 -3.16
N ASP A 137 9.60 -9.62 -3.38
CA ASP A 137 10.28 -10.87 -3.73
C ASP A 137 10.98 -10.75 -5.08
N LYS A 138 12.09 -11.43 -5.25
CA LYS A 138 12.89 -11.44 -6.49
C LYS A 138 12.11 -11.92 -7.72
N ARG A 139 11.01 -12.60 -7.53
CA ARG A 139 10.12 -13.11 -8.60
C ARG A 139 9.03 -12.11 -8.98
N GLN A 140 8.80 -11.06 -8.20
CA GLN A 140 7.79 -10.02 -8.47
C GLN A 140 8.28 -9.00 -9.52
N LEU A 141 8.44 -9.46 -10.76
CA LEU A 141 9.01 -8.64 -11.84
C LEU A 141 8.20 -7.37 -12.13
N ALA A 142 6.87 -7.43 -11.97
CA ALA A 142 6.01 -6.27 -12.17
C ALA A 142 6.31 -5.16 -11.16
N THR A 143 6.49 -5.50 -9.88
CA THR A 143 6.84 -4.54 -8.83
C THR A 143 8.22 -3.93 -9.06
N GLN A 144 9.20 -4.75 -9.45
CA GLN A 144 10.54 -4.25 -9.80
C GLN A 144 10.49 -3.24 -10.95
N LYS A 145 9.70 -3.53 -11.99
CA LYS A 145 9.52 -2.62 -13.13
C LYS A 145 8.86 -1.31 -12.72
N ILE A 146 7.88 -1.34 -11.82
CA ILE A 146 7.25 -0.13 -11.30
C ILE A 146 8.25 0.68 -10.48
N ALA A 147 9.03 0.04 -9.62
CA ALA A 147 10.07 0.71 -8.83
C ALA A 147 11.08 1.42 -9.75
N THR A 148 11.66 0.70 -10.70
CA THR A 148 12.67 1.27 -11.62
C THR A 148 12.10 2.35 -12.52
N ASN A 149 10.87 2.19 -13.03
CA ASN A 149 10.22 3.20 -13.87
C ASN A 149 9.87 4.49 -13.12
N ASN A 150 9.81 4.44 -11.79
CA ASN A 150 9.59 5.61 -10.93
C ASN A 150 10.87 6.06 -10.20
N ASN A 151 12.03 5.71 -10.74
CA ASN A 151 13.35 6.14 -10.29
C ASN A 151 13.78 5.62 -8.92
N PHE A 152 13.12 4.59 -8.39
CA PHE A 152 13.64 3.87 -7.22
C PHE A 152 14.92 3.14 -7.59
N LYS A 153 15.87 3.13 -6.68
CA LYS A 153 17.17 2.46 -6.83
C LYS A 153 17.24 1.25 -5.90
N LEU A 154 17.74 0.16 -6.41
CA LEU A 154 17.98 -1.05 -5.60
C LEU A 154 19.09 -0.76 -4.57
N ILE A 155 18.77 -0.92 -3.29
CA ILE A 155 19.71 -0.69 -2.19
C ILE A 155 20.08 -1.97 -1.42
N SER A 156 19.26 -3.03 -1.53
CA SER A 156 19.53 -4.34 -0.94
C SER A 156 18.89 -5.47 -1.74
N SER A 157 19.52 -6.63 -1.72
CA SER A 157 19.06 -7.86 -2.39
C SER A 157 19.32 -9.13 -1.57
N GLU A 158 19.47 -9.00 -0.27
CA GLU A 158 19.78 -10.14 0.59
C GLU A 158 18.65 -11.15 0.66
N ASN A 159 17.55 -10.79 1.30
CA ASN A 159 16.33 -11.60 1.39
C ASN A 159 15.29 -11.16 0.36
N LEU A 160 14.80 -9.95 0.53
CA LEU A 160 13.95 -9.26 -0.43
C LEU A 160 14.77 -8.28 -1.26
N LEU A 161 14.24 -7.87 -2.40
CA LEU A 161 14.73 -6.69 -3.10
C LEU A 161 14.18 -5.46 -2.39
N VAL A 162 15.06 -4.55 -2.00
CA VAL A 162 14.69 -3.29 -1.35
C VAL A 162 15.08 -2.15 -2.29
N TYR A 163 14.10 -1.37 -2.67
CA TYR A 163 14.27 -0.20 -3.53
C TYR A 163 13.98 1.07 -2.74
N GLU A 164 14.77 2.11 -2.97
CA GLU A 164 14.59 3.41 -2.34
C GLU A 164 14.46 4.52 -3.37
N LEU A 165 13.57 5.46 -3.10
CA LEU A 165 13.47 6.75 -3.76
C LEU A 165 13.65 7.86 -2.73
N VAL A 166 14.78 8.57 -2.79
CA VAL A 166 15.00 9.79 -1.99
C VAL A 166 14.21 10.92 -2.64
N LEU A 167 13.43 11.62 -1.84
CA LEU A 167 12.57 12.72 -2.27
C LEU A 167 13.26 14.07 -2.04
N GLU A 168 13.18 14.95 -3.00
CA GLU A 168 13.70 16.32 -2.96
C GLU A 168 12.57 17.33 -2.76
#